data_6e59f8753d342ab2655950aa46f23c91
#
_entry.id   6e59f8753d342ab2655950aa46f23c91
#
_cell.length_a   1.000
_cell.length_b   1.000
_cell.length_c   1.000
_cell.angle_alpha   90.00
_cell.angle_beta   90.00
_cell.angle_gamma   90.00
#
_symmetry.space_group_name_H-M   'P 1'
#
loop_
_entity.id
_entity.type
_entity.pdbx_description
1 polymer ?
#
loop_
_entity_poly.entity_id
_entity_poly.type
_entity_poly.pdbx_seq_one_letter_code
_entity_poly.pdbx_strand_id
1 'polypeptide(L)'
;MKKLFRIAVIGFSVFALCSCMAGKFMSGFALQPTPHGVDDIERTRHKADSLMPGSTAWYDGLKAQGILQDTWTTSWDGKKIHACYVSAARPEEAQGTAIVIHGYGDNHYVFLYLVRMYRDQFNYNVLFPDLQYHGYSEGDEIQMGWYDRLDIEKWIPIAHEIFKDDFMVLHGVSMGGATVMMTSGDPLPGYVKCFIEDCGYASVIKQFNNNRKQSFGFIPPDVLQSASLVTKKRFGWGFWEASSTDQLAKCVLPMLFIHGDADDFVPFSHLQANYDAKIYGYKEKWVAEGAVHANAYAKHPEEYQKRCLGFLTTVKNMIKDGTYPLGN
;
A
#
# COMPACT_ATOMS: atom_id res chain seq x y z
N MET A 1 -30.49 24.77 -39.66
CA MET A 1 -29.14 24.64 -39.14
C MET A 1 -28.94 25.30 -37.77
N LYS A 2 -29.20 26.57 -37.53
CA LYS A 2 -28.98 27.25 -36.22
C LYS A 2 -29.73 26.64 -35.02
N LYS A 3 -30.97 26.12 -35.18
CA LYS A 3 -31.76 25.48 -34.13
C LYS A 3 -31.18 24.11 -33.73
N LEU A 4 -30.78 23.27 -34.70
CA LEU A 4 -30.15 21.98 -34.46
C LEU A 4 -28.78 22.12 -33.78
N PHE A 5 -27.98 23.13 -34.17
CA PHE A 5 -26.72 23.41 -33.52
C PHE A 5 -26.89 23.84 -32.05
N ARG A 6 -27.92 24.70 -31.76
CA ARG A 6 -28.22 25.11 -30.37
C ARG A 6 -28.68 23.90 -29.50
N ILE A 7 -29.51 23.02 -30.04
CA ILE A 7 -29.97 21.80 -29.32
C ILE A 7 -28.79 20.86 -29.06
N ALA A 8 -27.90 20.69 -30.03
CA ALA A 8 -26.69 19.88 -29.87
C ALA A 8 -25.74 20.47 -28.82
N VAL A 9 -25.55 21.81 -28.80
CA VAL A 9 -24.71 22.49 -27.80
C VAL A 9 -25.32 22.40 -26.40
N ILE A 10 -26.64 22.57 -26.25
CA ILE A 10 -27.33 22.46 -24.98
C ILE A 10 -27.27 20.99 -24.48
N GLY A 11 -27.53 20.01 -25.35
CA GLY A 11 -27.45 18.60 -25.04
C GLY A 11 -26.02 18.19 -24.59
N PHE A 12 -25.00 18.66 -25.29
CA PHE A 12 -23.60 18.44 -24.94
C PHE A 12 -23.23 19.09 -23.59
N SER A 13 -23.71 20.32 -23.35
CA SER A 13 -23.44 21.05 -22.10
C SER A 13 -24.13 20.38 -20.89
N VAL A 14 -25.36 19.89 -21.05
CA VAL A 14 -26.09 19.14 -20.00
C VAL A 14 -25.39 17.81 -19.72
N PHE A 15 -24.98 17.07 -20.75
CA PHE A 15 -24.26 15.82 -20.61
C PHE A 15 -22.90 16.03 -19.93
N ALA A 16 -22.15 17.05 -20.31
CA ALA A 16 -20.85 17.40 -19.70
C ALA A 16 -21.02 17.82 -18.22
N LEU A 17 -22.08 18.56 -17.88
CA LEU A 17 -22.40 18.92 -16.49
C LEU A 17 -22.75 17.68 -15.65
N CYS A 18 -23.60 16.79 -16.17
CA CYS A 18 -23.95 15.53 -15.48
C CYS A 18 -22.73 14.64 -15.28
N SER A 19 -21.86 14.51 -16.29
CA SER A 19 -20.64 13.73 -16.20
C SER A 19 -19.65 14.33 -15.19
N CYS A 20 -19.52 15.66 -15.14
CA CYS A 20 -18.68 16.35 -14.16
C CYS A 20 -19.20 16.18 -12.72
N MET A 21 -20.51 16.25 -12.50
CA MET A 21 -21.12 16.02 -11.18
C MET A 21 -20.96 14.56 -10.75
N ALA A 22 -21.18 13.60 -11.64
CA ALA A 22 -20.95 12.18 -11.40
C ALA A 22 -19.47 11.90 -11.11
N GLY A 23 -18.56 12.49 -11.85
CA GLY A 23 -17.13 12.41 -11.63
C GLY A 23 -16.70 12.96 -10.27
N LYS A 24 -17.25 14.12 -9.86
CA LYS A 24 -17.00 14.70 -8.54
C LYS A 24 -17.51 13.78 -7.40
N PHE A 25 -18.71 13.25 -7.56
CA PHE A 25 -19.29 12.30 -6.60
C PHE A 25 -18.44 11.03 -6.48
N MET A 26 -18.04 10.43 -7.60
CA MET A 26 -17.22 9.22 -7.61
C MET A 26 -15.81 9.46 -7.07
N SER A 27 -15.18 10.60 -7.38
CA SER A 27 -13.90 10.98 -6.79
C SER A 27 -14.00 11.12 -5.27
N GLY A 28 -15.03 11.82 -4.77
CA GLY A 28 -15.26 11.95 -3.33
C GLY A 28 -15.56 10.61 -2.66
N PHE A 29 -16.43 9.79 -3.25
CA PHE A 29 -16.75 8.47 -2.73
C PHE A 29 -15.54 7.54 -2.63
N ALA A 30 -14.67 7.56 -3.64
CA ALA A 30 -13.50 6.69 -3.68
C ALA A 30 -12.31 7.18 -2.85
N LEU A 31 -12.15 8.50 -2.69
CA LEU A 31 -10.94 9.05 -2.09
C LEU A 31 -11.18 9.73 -0.72
N GLN A 32 -12.43 9.99 -0.37
CA GLN A 32 -12.79 10.66 0.88
C GLN A 32 -13.89 9.89 1.63
N PRO A 33 -13.69 8.59 1.94
CA PRO A 33 -14.67 7.82 2.69
C PRO A 33 -14.76 8.34 4.13
N THR A 34 -15.95 8.14 4.72
CA THR A 34 -16.20 8.34 6.15
C THR A 34 -16.77 7.03 6.74
N PRO A 35 -16.51 6.66 7.99
CA PRO A 35 -15.82 7.42 9.03
C PRO A 35 -14.30 7.49 8.85
N HIS A 36 -13.70 8.46 9.51
CA HIS A 36 -12.27 8.73 9.51
C HIS A 36 -11.90 9.30 10.89
N GLY A 37 -10.67 9.06 11.39
CA GLY A 37 -10.22 9.57 12.68
C GLY A 37 -10.49 8.62 13.85
N VAL A 38 -10.97 9.15 15.00
CA VAL A 38 -11.10 8.38 16.27
C VAL A 38 -12.01 7.17 16.12
N ASP A 39 -13.15 7.30 15.44
CA ASP A 39 -14.08 6.19 15.16
C ASP A 39 -13.41 5.11 14.31
N ASP A 40 -12.52 5.50 13.41
CA ASP A 40 -11.74 4.59 12.60
C ASP A 40 -10.68 3.81 13.40
N ILE A 41 -10.04 4.45 14.38
CA ILE A 41 -9.09 3.80 15.29
C ILE A 41 -9.76 2.68 16.09
N GLU A 42 -10.92 2.89 16.67
CA GLU A 42 -11.63 1.86 17.43
C GLU A 42 -12.00 0.67 16.53
N ARG A 43 -12.57 0.93 15.38
CA ARG A 43 -12.89 -0.10 14.37
C ARG A 43 -11.67 -0.92 13.98
N THR A 44 -10.53 -0.28 13.71
CA THR A 44 -9.31 -0.94 13.28
C THR A 44 -8.63 -1.72 14.39
N ARG A 45 -8.72 -1.30 15.64
CA ARG A 45 -8.30 -2.08 16.81
C ARG A 45 -9.12 -3.37 16.94
N HIS A 46 -10.45 -3.29 16.81
CA HIS A 46 -11.30 -4.49 16.79
C HIS A 46 -10.97 -5.42 15.62
N LYS A 47 -10.71 -4.87 14.44
CA LYS A 47 -10.30 -5.64 13.26
C LYS A 47 -8.95 -6.35 13.51
N ALA A 48 -7.99 -5.69 14.14
CA ALA A 48 -6.69 -6.28 14.48
C ALA A 48 -6.84 -7.51 15.39
N ASP A 49 -7.66 -7.42 16.45
CA ASP A 49 -7.93 -8.53 17.35
C ASP A 49 -8.76 -9.65 16.69
N SER A 50 -9.58 -9.32 15.69
CA SER A 50 -10.30 -10.33 14.89
C SER A 50 -9.35 -11.12 13.98
N LEU A 51 -8.33 -10.47 13.42
CA LEU A 51 -7.32 -11.09 12.56
C LEU A 51 -6.31 -11.92 13.36
N MET A 52 -5.89 -11.40 14.51
CA MET A 52 -4.98 -12.08 15.44
C MET A 52 -5.35 -11.71 16.87
N PRO A 53 -6.02 -12.61 17.62
CA PRO A 53 -6.43 -12.35 19.00
C PRO A 53 -5.28 -11.86 19.90
N GLY A 54 -5.54 -10.83 20.69
CA GLY A 54 -4.56 -10.22 21.58
C GLY A 54 -3.57 -9.27 20.92
N SER A 55 -3.76 -8.88 19.68
CA SER A 55 -2.87 -7.94 18.97
C SER A 55 -2.85 -6.57 19.64
N THR A 56 -4.02 -6.05 20.02
CA THR A 56 -4.11 -4.74 20.68
C THR A 56 -3.53 -4.76 22.09
N ALA A 57 -3.74 -5.83 22.87
CA ALA A 57 -3.12 -6.00 24.17
C ALA A 57 -1.59 -6.10 24.09
N TRP A 58 -1.06 -6.80 23.07
CA TRP A 58 0.38 -6.86 22.77
C TRP A 58 0.94 -5.47 22.45
N TYR A 59 0.25 -4.71 21.56
CA TYR A 59 0.61 -3.34 21.20
C TYR A 59 0.65 -2.43 22.44
N ASP A 60 -0.43 -2.41 23.23
CA ASP A 60 -0.56 -1.57 24.41
C ASP A 60 0.50 -1.94 25.48
N GLY A 61 0.81 -3.22 25.63
CA GLY A 61 1.84 -3.71 26.53
C GLY A 61 3.25 -3.21 26.15
N LEU A 62 3.60 -3.25 24.87
CA LEU A 62 4.89 -2.73 24.41
C LEU A 62 4.95 -1.19 24.50
N LYS A 63 3.84 -0.52 24.25
CA LYS A 63 3.74 0.93 24.36
C LYS A 63 3.90 1.38 25.82
N ALA A 64 3.26 0.70 26.75
CA ALA A 64 3.40 0.97 28.19
C ALA A 64 4.84 0.75 28.70
N GLN A 65 5.60 -0.14 28.08
CA GLN A 65 7.03 -0.38 28.38
C GLN A 65 7.98 0.60 27.68
N GLY A 66 7.48 1.48 26.82
CA GLY A 66 8.29 2.39 26.00
C GLY A 66 9.08 1.70 24.86
N ILE A 67 8.79 0.42 24.59
CA ILE A 67 9.42 -0.35 23.52
C ILE A 67 8.81 0.00 22.14
N LEU A 68 7.50 0.22 22.11
CA LEU A 68 6.78 0.72 20.95
C LEU A 68 6.51 2.21 21.15
N GLN A 69 6.87 3.02 20.16
CA GLN A 69 6.79 4.48 20.25
C GLN A 69 6.12 5.07 19.01
N ASP A 70 5.54 6.26 19.19
CA ASP A 70 5.02 7.07 18.09
C ASP A 70 6.13 7.98 17.53
N THR A 71 6.06 8.27 16.25
CA THR A 71 6.88 9.28 15.59
C THR A 71 6.06 10.05 14.56
N TRP A 72 6.53 11.24 14.22
CA TRP A 72 5.83 12.14 13.33
C TRP A 72 6.80 12.77 12.35
N THR A 73 6.31 13.03 11.14
CA THR A 73 7.05 13.80 10.15
C THR A 73 6.08 14.65 9.34
N THR A 74 6.63 15.40 8.39
CA THR A 74 5.85 16.19 7.44
C THR A 74 5.81 15.45 6.10
N SER A 75 4.62 15.25 5.56
CA SER A 75 4.40 14.64 4.24
C SER A 75 5.03 15.44 3.10
N TRP A 76 4.97 14.89 1.91
CA TRP A 76 5.48 15.54 0.70
C TRP A 76 4.78 16.90 0.44
N ASP A 77 3.51 17.05 0.84
CA ASP A 77 2.67 18.25 0.64
C ASP A 77 2.46 19.08 1.92
N GLY A 78 3.21 18.79 3.00
CA GLY A 78 3.25 19.60 4.21
C GLY A 78 2.27 19.19 5.31
N LYS A 79 1.57 18.04 5.19
CA LYS A 79 0.67 17.52 6.23
C LYS A 79 1.47 16.83 7.35
N LYS A 80 0.95 16.84 8.56
CA LYS A 80 1.53 16.09 9.66
C LYS A 80 1.12 14.63 9.56
N ILE A 81 2.09 13.73 9.40
CA ILE A 81 1.86 12.29 9.29
C ILE A 81 2.51 11.51 10.41
N HIS A 82 1.88 10.40 10.77
CA HIS A 82 2.18 9.56 11.92
C HIS A 82 2.76 8.21 11.49
N ALA A 83 3.63 7.67 12.32
CA ALA A 83 4.02 6.26 12.31
C ALA A 83 4.27 5.76 13.72
N CYS A 84 4.12 4.46 13.92
CA CYS A 84 4.66 3.76 15.06
C CYS A 84 5.96 3.06 14.69
N TYR A 85 6.84 2.87 15.67
CA TYR A 85 8.02 2.02 15.52
C TYR A 85 8.26 1.17 16.75
N VAL A 86 8.88 0.02 16.54
CA VAL A 86 9.19 -0.94 17.59
C VAL A 86 10.52 -1.65 17.29
N SER A 87 11.37 -1.79 18.31
CA SER A 87 12.62 -2.56 18.18
C SER A 87 12.37 -4.04 18.07
N ALA A 88 13.29 -4.76 17.42
CA ALA A 88 13.33 -6.22 17.38
C ALA A 88 13.20 -6.84 18.78
N ALA A 89 12.75 -8.08 18.86
CA ALA A 89 12.61 -8.78 20.16
C ALA A 89 13.96 -8.94 20.86
N ARG A 90 15.03 -9.09 20.10
CA ARG A 90 16.42 -9.09 20.53
C ARG A 90 17.18 -8.02 19.74
N PRO A 91 17.21 -6.74 20.22
CA PRO A 91 17.74 -5.62 19.44
C PRO A 91 19.18 -5.79 18.98
N GLU A 92 20.04 -6.37 19.82
CA GLU A 92 21.47 -6.58 19.50
C GLU A 92 21.68 -7.63 18.38
N GLU A 93 20.65 -8.42 18.08
CA GLU A 93 20.66 -9.46 17.03
C GLU A 93 19.72 -9.09 15.88
N ALA A 94 19.29 -7.84 15.78
CA ALA A 94 18.32 -7.42 14.79
C ALA A 94 18.77 -7.79 13.36
N GLN A 95 17.86 -8.33 12.60
CA GLN A 95 18.14 -8.83 11.25
C GLN A 95 17.98 -7.74 10.16
N GLY A 96 17.53 -6.57 10.54
CA GLY A 96 17.26 -5.42 9.68
C GLY A 96 15.96 -4.72 10.08
N THR A 97 15.50 -3.82 9.25
CA THR A 97 14.27 -3.02 9.46
C THR A 97 13.21 -3.41 8.43
N ALA A 98 11.96 -3.56 8.88
CA ALA A 98 10.80 -3.67 8.01
C ALA A 98 9.95 -2.38 8.10
N ILE A 99 9.52 -1.84 6.95
CA ILE A 99 8.46 -0.85 6.90
C ILE A 99 7.18 -1.56 6.46
N VAL A 100 6.16 -1.61 7.35
CA VAL A 100 4.89 -2.32 7.10
C VAL A 100 3.81 -1.30 6.74
N ILE A 101 3.22 -1.42 5.53
CA ILE A 101 2.33 -0.42 4.93
C ILE A 101 0.92 -0.99 4.80
N HIS A 102 -0.06 -0.31 5.42
CA HIS A 102 -1.46 -0.73 5.48
C HIS A 102 -2.24 -0.50 4.17
N GLY A 103 -3.44 -1.12 4.08
CA GLY A 103 -4.37 -1.00 2.96
C GLY A 103 -5.35 0.17 3.09
N TYR A 104 -6.21 0.29 2.08
CA TYR A 104 -7.27 1.29 1.97
C TYR A 104 -8.25 1.21 3.14
N GLY A 105 -8.52 2.34 3.79
CA GLY A 105 -9.44 2.45 4.92
C GLY A 105 -8.99 1.73 6.19
N ASP A 106 -7.73 1.28 6.25
CA ASP A 106 -7.09 0.69 7.43
C ASP A 106 -6.10 1.68 8.05
N ASN A 107 -5.35 1.27 9.04
CA ASN A 107 -4.26 2.03 9.65
C ASN A 107 -3.24 1.09 10.29
N HIS A 108 -2.27 1.61 11.01
CA HIS A 108 -1.21 0.84 11.65
C HIS A 108 -1.69 -0.32 12.53
N TYR A 109 -2.90 -0.29 13.10
CA TYR A 109 -3.42 -1.37 13.95
C TYR A 109 -3.74 -2.64 13.17
N VAL A 110 -4.35 -2.53 11.98
CA VAL A 110 -4.87 -3.70 11.26
C VAL A 110 -3.78 -4.70 10.91
N PHE A 111 -2.56 -4.22 10.64
CA PHE A 111 -1.44 -5.06 10.22
C PHE A 111 -0.47 -5.43 11.35
N LEU A 112 -0.91 -5.35 12.63
CA LEU A 112 -0.12 -5.78 13.78
C LEU A 112 0.34 -7.25 13.69
N TYR A 113 -0.39 -8.10 12.98
CA TYR A 113 0.04 -9.48 12.73
C TYR A 113 1.36 -9.54 11.92
N LEU A 114 1.57 -8.65 10.95
CA LEU A 114 2.85 -8.53 10.23
C LEU A 114 3.93 -7.91 11.12
N VAL A 115 3.58 -6.88 11.91
CA VAL A 115 4.52 -6.26 12.85
C VAL A 115 5.04 -7.30 13.84
N ARG A 116 4.15 -8.16 14.39
CA ARG A 116 4.51 -9.26 15.28
C ARG A 116 5.36 -10.31 14.56
N MET A 117 5.01 -10.67 13.33
CA MET A 117 5.80 -11.61 12.52
C MET A 117 7.24 -11.09 12.34
N TYR A 118 7.40 -9.86 11.92
CA TYR A 118 8.73 -9.28 11.75
C TYR A 118 9.48 -9.18 13.07
N ARG A 119 8.86 -8.61 14.10
CA ARG A 119 9.52 -8.37 15.38
C ARG A 119 9.82 -9.66 16.15
N ASP A 120 8.79 -10.47 16.39
CA ASP A 120 8.87 -11.59 17.35
C ASP A 120 9.41 -12.88 16.71
N GLN A 121 9.20 -13.08 15.40
CA GLN A 121 9.62 -14.30 14.70
C GLN A 121 10.88 -14.10 13.87
N PHE A 122 10.96 -13.03 13.10
CA PHE A 122 12.10 -12.75 12.21
C PHE A 122 13.18 -11.89 12.87
N ASN A 123 12.89 -11.32 14.03
CA ASN A 123 13.78 -10.45 14.79
C ASN A 123 14.22 -9.20 14.00
N TYR A 124 13.27 -8.51 13.38
CA TYR A 124 13.45 -7.23 12.71
C TYR A 124 12.94 -6.07 13.56
N ASN A 125 13.57 -4.94 13.42
CA ASN A 125 12.99 -3.65 13.78
C ASN A 125 11.84 -3.32 12.84
N VAL A 126 10.79 -2.65 13.31
CA VAL A 126 9.63 -2.35 12.46
C VAL A 126 9.20 -0.90 12.61
N LEU A 127 9.00 -0.20 11.48
CA LEU A 127 8.27 1.05 11.38
C LEU A 127 6.99 0.80 10.60
N PHE A 128 5.85 1.33 11.07
CA PHE A 128 4.55 1.10 10.43
C PHE A 128 3.72 2.39 10.46
N PRO A 129 3.70 3.11 9.31
CA PRO A 129 3.06 4.42 9.20
C PRO A 129 1.54 4.32 9.07
N ASP A 130 0.86 5.40 9.45
CA ASP A 130 -0.45 5.74 8.92
C ASP A 130 -0.26 6.55 7.63
N LEU A 131 -0.79 6.08 6.53
CA LEU A 131 -0.82 6.82 5.28
C LEU A 131 -1.69 8.07 5.42
N GLN A 132 -1.55 9.06 4.56
CA GLN A 132 -2.40 10.26 4.61
C GLN A 132 -3.88 9.90 4.57
N TYR A 133 -4.69 10.67 5.28
CA TYR A 133 -6.14 10.44 5.45
C TYR A 133 -6.50 9.14 6.19
N HIS A 134 -5.55 8.55 6.95
CA HIS A 134 -5.77 7.35 7.75
C HIS A 134 -5.19 7.51 9.16
N GLY A 135 -5.78 6.78 10.12
CA GLY A 135 -5.28 6.73 11.48
C GLY A 135 -5.09 8.10 12.12
N TYR A 136 -3.89 8.38 12.58
CA TYR A 136 -3.52 9.67 13.18
C TYR A 136 -2.90 10.67 12.19
N SER A 137 -2.70 10.26 10.93
CA SER A 137 -2.16 11.14 9.90
C SER A 137 -3.20 12.12 9.37
N GLU A 138 -2.78 13.37 9.17
CA GLU A 138 -3.57 14.34 8.42
C GLU A 138 -3.68 13.93 6.94
N GLY A 139 -4.58 14.56 6.21
CA GLY A 139 -4.77 14.35 4.77
C GLY A 139 -6.08 14.95 4.29
N ASP A 140 -6.18 15.17 3.00
CA ASP A 140 -7.40 15.66 2.34
C ASP A 140 -8.12 14.53 1.59
N GLU A 141 -7.40 13.47 1.22
CA GLU A 141 -7.92 12.29 0.51
C GLU A 141 -6.98 11.08 0.62
N ILE A 142 -7.51 9.91 0.34
CA ILE A 142 -6.72 8.69 0.11
C ILE A 142 -6.01 8.80 -1.23
N GLN A 143 -4.69 8.65 -1.25
CA GLN A 143 -3.85 8.89 -2.44
C GLN A 143 -3.58 7.62 -3.26
N MET A 144 -4.20 6.51 -2.89
CA MET A 144 -4.17 5.24 -3.63
C MET A 144 -2.75 4.76 -3.98
N GLY A 145 -1.79 4.94 -3.09
CA GLY A 145 -0.40 4.56 -3.28
C GLY A 145 0.42 5.57 -4.10
N TRP A 146 -0.22 6.44 -4.89
CA TRP A 146 0.51 7.29 -5.84
C TRP A 146 1.37 8.35 -5.14
N TYR A 147 0.77 9.19 -4.34
CA TYR A 147 1.54 10.16 -3.54
C TYR A 147 1.95 9.59 -2.17
N ASP A 148 1.24 8.55 -1.68
CA ASP A 148 1.69 7.80 -0.48
C ASP A 148 3.13 7.31 -0.62
N ARG A 149 3.58 6.94 -1.84
CA ARG A 149 4.97 6.52 -2.08
C ARG A 149 6.00 7.61 -1.71
N LEU A 150 5.66 8.89 -1.92
CA LEU A 150 6.53 10.02 -1.58
C LEU A 150 6.65 10.21 -0.05
N ASP A 151 5.61 9.85 0.68
CA ASP A 151 5.66 9.82 2.15
C ASP A 151 6.46 8.61 2.66
N ILE A 152 6.33 7.46 1.99
CA ILE A 152 7.20 6.30 2.31
C ILE A 152 8.67 6.64 2.07
N GLU A 153 9.02 7.38 1.02
CA GLU A 153 10.39 7.88 0.81
C GLU A 153 10.90 8.75 1.96
N LYS A 154 10.02 9.46 2.68
CA LYS A 154 10.39 10.20 3.91
C LYS A 154 10.52 9.29 5.12
N TRP A 155 9.69 8.25 5.24
CA TRP A 155 9.77 7.30 6.33
C TRP A 155 11.01 6.41 6.26
N ILE A 156 11.52 6.10 5.07
CA ILE A 156 12.71 5.28 4.84
C ILE A 156 13.95 5.84 5.60
N PRO A 157 14.38 7.09 5.40
CA PRO A 157 15.53 7.64 6.14
C PRO A 157 15.25 7.79 7.64
N ILE A 158 14.00 8.07 8.05
CA ILE A 158 13.65 8.15 9.47
C ILE A 158 13.81 6.78 10.13
N ALA A 159 13.30 5.71 9.52
CA ALA A 159 13.49 4.35 10.02
C ALA A 159 14.99 3.97 10.11
N HIS A 160 15.76 4.33 9.08
CA HIS A 160 17.22 4.11 9.10
C HIS A 160 17.90 4.92 10.21
N GLU A 161 17.47 6.15 10.46
CA GLU A 161 18.04 6.96 11.54
C GLU A 161 17.73 6.40 12.94
N ILE A 162 16.54 5.85 13.13
CA ILE A 162 16.13 5.25 14.41
C ILE A 162 16.90 3.95 14.67
N PHE A 163 17.02 3.07 13.69
CA PHE A 163 17.52 1.70 13.89
C PHE A 163 18.94 1.44 13.40
N LYS A 164 19.47 2.27 12.49
CA LYS A 164 20.81 2.18 11.90
C LYS A 164 21.08 0.89 11.11
N ASP A 165 20.03 0.22 10.62
CA ASP A 165 20.18 -1.02 9.86
C ASP A 165 20.49 -0.77 8.38
N ASP A 166 21.42 -1.52 7.82
CA ASP A 166 21.79 -1.50 6.40
C ASP A 166 20.94 -2.47 5.54
N PHE A 167 19.97 -3.13 6.15
CA PHE A 167 19.04 -4.01 5.46
C PHE A 167 17.60 -3.59 5.78
N MET A 168 16.92 -3.02 4.79
CA MET A 168 15.53 -2.60 4.93
C MET A 168 14.65 -3.29 3.88
N VAL A 169 13.50 -3.80 4.33
CA VAL A 169 12.43 -4.34 3.49
C VAL A 169 11.18 -3.48 3.63
N LEU A 170 10.51 -3.19 2.51
CA LEU A 170 9.19 -2.59 2.49
C LEU A 170 8.16 -3.69 2.22
N HIS A 171 7.16 -3.83 3.11
CA HIS A 171 6.10 -4.83 3.00
C HIS A 171 4.74 -4.16 3.09
N GLY A 172 3.94 -4.27 2.03
CA GLY A 172 2.61 -3.67 1.99
C GLY A 172 1.53 -4.65 1.55
N VAL A 173 0.30 -4.41 2.04
CA VAL A 173 -0.88 -5.25 1.73
C VAL A 173 -1.94 -4.40 1.02
N SER A 174 -2.53 -4.91 -0.05
CA SER A 174 -3.59 -4.25 -0.82
C SER A 174 -3.13 -2.89 -1.37
N MET A 175 -3.75 -1.77 -0.98
CA MET A 175 -3.25 -0.43 -1.31
C MET A 175 -1.80 -0.23 -0.83
N GLY A 176 -1.41 -0.78 0.33
CA GLY A 176 -0.03 -0.80 0.80
C GLY A 176 0.90 -1.58 -0.14
N GLY A 177 0.45 -2.71 -0.68
CA GLY A 177 1.17 -3.47 -1.71
C GLY A 177 1.37 -2.65 -3.00
N ALA A 178 0.32 -1.96 -3.44
CA ALA A 178 0.43 -1.02 -4.57
C ALA A 178 1.39 0.15 -4.25
N THR A 179 1.35 0.69 -3.02
CA THR A 179 2.29 1.72 -2.56
C THR A 179 3.73 1.24 -2.63
N VAL A 180 4.01 0.03 -2.13
CA VAL A 180 5.34 -0.61 -2.20
C VAL A 180 5.81 -0.74 -3.65
N MET A 181 4.95 -1.26 -4.53
CA MET A 181 5.28 -1.39 -5.96
C MET A 181 5.53 -0.02 -6.61
N MET A 182 4.73 0.99 -6.27
CA MET A 182 4.90 2.35 -6.80
C MET A 182 6.18 3.01 -6.27
N THR A 183 6.54 2.82 -5.00
CA THR A 183 7.80 3.29 -4.40
C THR A 183 9.02 2.62 -5.05
N SER A 184 8.90 1.35 -5.45
CA SER A 184 10.03 0.57 -5.97
C SER A 184 10.62 1.07 -7.28
N GLY A 185 9.90 1.93 -8.00
CA GLY A 185 10.36 2.54 -9.26
C GLY A 185 11.09 3.88 -9.08
N ASP A 186 11.13 4.41 -7.87
CA ASP A 186 11.79 5.67 -7.54
C ASP A 186 13.25 5.41 -7.05
N PRO A 187 14.15 6.40 -7.13
CA PRO A 187 15.50 6.28 -6.58
C PRO A 187 15.47 6.13 -5.06
N LEU A 188 15.97 5.02 -4.53
CA LEU A 188 15.95 4.72 -3.11
C LEU A 188 17.36 4.58 -2.54
N PRO A 189 17.55 4.87 -1.23
CA PRO A 189 18.84 4.68 -0.56
C PRO A 189 19.30 3.22 -0.59
N GLY A 190 20.61 3.00 -0.65
CA GLY A 190 21.21 1.67 -0.79
C GLY A 190 20.97 0.69 0.36
N TYR A 191 20.42 1.14 1.49
CA TYR A 191 19.99 0.27 2.59
C TYR A 191 18.56 -0.31 2.39
N VAL A 192 17.76 0.19 1.44
CA VAL A 192 16.55 -0.50 0.97
C VAL A 192 16.98 -1.66 0.08
N LYS A 193 16.65 -2.89 0.48
CA LYS A 193 17.17 -4.09 -0.18
C LYS A 193 16.12 -4.87 -0.96
N CYS A 194 14.89 -4.86 -0.55
CA CYS A 194 13.86 -5.65 -1.23
C CYS A 194 12.45 -5.20 -0.85
N PHE A 195 11.49 -5.76 -1.57
CA PHE A 195 10.07 -5.47 -1.42
C PHE A 195 9.26 -6.75 -1.29
N ILE A 196 8.19 -6.69 -0.50
CA ILE A 196 7.13 -7.72 -0.45
C ILE A 196 5.81 -6.99 -0.68
N GLU A 197 5.09 -7.40 -1.71
CA GLU A 197 3.74 -6.92 -1.97
C GLU A 197 2.75 -8.06 -1.80
N ASP A 198 1.63 -7.82 -1.13
CA ASP A 198 0.53 -8.76 -0.95
C ASP A 198 -0.75 -8.15 -1.50
N CYS A 199 -1.34 -8.80 -2.50
CA CYS A 199 -2.59 -8.46 -3.19
C CYS A 199 -2.72 -7.00 -3.65
N GLY A 200 -1.62 -6.38 -4.06
CA GLY A 200 -1.59 -5.02 -4.62
C GLY A 200 -2.12 -4.97 -6.06
N TYR A 201 -2.76 -3.85 -6.41
CA TYR A 201 -3.32 -3.67 -7.76
C TYR A 201 -2.30 -3.15 -8.77
N ALA A 202 -2.51 -3.49 -10.05
CA ALA A 202 -1.63 -3.12 -11.15
C ALA A 202 -1.70 -1.61 -11.52
N SER A 203 -2.86 -0.99 -11.32
CA SER A 203 -3.05 0.46 -11.41
C SER A 203 -4.40 0.86 -10.81
N VAL A 204 -4.52 2.12 -10.38
CA VAL A 204 -5.75 2.66 -9.82
C VAL A 204 -6.90 2.58 -10.81
N ILE A 205 -6.68 2.94 -12.07
CA ILE A 205 -7.73 2.89 -13.08
C ILE A 205 -8.25 1.46 -13.34
N LYS A 206 -7.37 0.45 -13.34
CA LYS A 206 -7.78 -0.95 -13.48
C LYS A 206 -8.60 -1.39 -12.27
N GLN A 207 -8.16 -1.07 -11.06
CA GLN A 207 -8.84 -1.40 -9.82
C GLN A 207 -10.24 -0.74 -9.75
N PHE A 208 -10.34 0.54 -10.02
CA PHE A 208 -11.63 1.23 -10.02
C PHE A 208 -12.57 0.73 -11.12
N ASN A 209 -12.05 0.35 -12.28
CA ASN A 209 -12.87 -0.25 -13.32
C ASN A 209 -13.40 -1.63 -12.94
N ASN A 210 -12.64 -2.44 -12.19
CA ASN A 210 -13.11 -3.70 -11.65
C ASN A 210 -14.20 -3.47 -10.59
N ASN A 211 -13.96 -2.59 -9.62
CA ASN A 211 -14.94 -2.26 -8.58
C ASN A 211 -16.22 -1.69 -9.17
N ARG A 212 -16.11 -0.83 -10.20
CA ARG A 212 -17.27 -0.32 -10.95
C ARG A 212 -18.09 -1.44 -11.56
N LYS A 213 -17.44 -2.42 -12.21
CA LYS A 213 -18.14 -3.55 -12.83
C LYS A 213 -18.86 -4.43 -11.81
N GLN A 214 -18.24 -4.65 -10.66
CA GLN A 214 -18.81 -5.52 -9.61
C GLN A 214 -19.92 -4.83 -8.82
N SER A 215 -19.71 -3.60 -8.38
CA SER A 215 -20.60 -2.90 -7.44
C SER A 215 -21.57 -1.94 -8.13
N PHE A 216 -21.20 -1.42 -9.31
CA PHE A 216 -21.92 -0.36 -10.01
C PHE A 216 -21.95 -0.59 -11.52
N GLY A 217 -22.30 -1.79 -11.96
CA GLY A 217 -22.27 -2.21 -13.38
C GLY A 217 -23.02 -1.29 -14.34
N PHE A 218 -23.97 -0.49 -13.84
CA PHE A 218 -24.72 0.51 -14.61
C PHE A 218 -23.97 1.84 -14.82
N ILE A 219 -22.84 2.08 -14.11
CA ILE A 219 -22.06 3.33 -14.27
C ILE A 219 -21.25 3.25 -15.56
N PRO A 220 -21.41 4.22 -16.48
CA PRO A 220 -20.63 4.26 -17.72
C PRO A 220 -19.13 4.46 -17.47
N PRO A 221 -18.25 3.93 -18.34
CA PRO A 221 -16.80 4.07 -18.20
C PRO A 221 -16.27 5.52 -18.20
N ASP A 222 -16.96 6.42 -18.91
CA ASP A 222 -16.60 7.85 -18.99
C ASP A 222 -16.74 8.58 -17.65
N VAL A 223 -17.54 8.05 -16.71
CA VAL A 223 -17.60 8.57 -15.34
C VAL A 223 -16.26 8.41 -14.63
N LEU A 224 -15.52 7.30 -14.83
CA LEU A 224 -14.18 7.13 -14.28
C LEU A 224 -13.18 8.11 -14.89
N GLN A 225 -13.33 8.43 -16.19
CA GLN A 225 -12.52 9.45 -16.83
C GLN A 225 -12.80 10.83 -16.22
N SER A 226 -14.06 11.17 -16.03
CA SER A 226 -14.47 12.42 -15.39
C SER A 226 -13.98 12.48 -13.94
N ALA A 227 -14.08 11.38 -13.17
CA ALA A 227 -13.58 11.31 -11.81
C ALA A 227 -12.05 11.52 -11.76
N SER A 228 -11.30 10.91 -12.67
CA SER A 228 -9.87 11.09 -12.79
C SER A 228 -9.48 12.56 -13.09
N LEU A 229 -10.20 13.21 -14.00
CA LEU A 229 -9.96 14.63 -14.32
C LEU A 229 -10.28 15.53 -13.12
N VAL A 230 -11.35 15.25 -12.39
CA VAL A 230 -11.71 15.96 -11.15
C VAL A 230 -10.62 15.76 -10.08
N THR A 231 -10.15 14.52 -9.89
CA THR A 231 -9.06 14.19 -8.96
C THR A 231 -7.80 14.94 -9.35
N LYS A 232 -7.43 14.95 -10.62
CA LYS A 232 -6.25 15.67 -11.11
C LYS A 232 -6.35 17.18 -10.85
N LYS A 233 -7.52 17.76 -11.06
CA LYS A 233 -7.74 19.18 -10.78
C LYS A 233 -7.71 19.52 -9.28
N ARG A 234 -8.21 18.63 -8.41
CA ARG A 234 -8.31 18.86 -6.96
C ARG A 234 -7.02 18.53 -6.23
N PHE A 235 -6.38 17.41 -6.60
CA PHE A 235 -5.32 16.78 -5.82
C PHE A 235 -4.00 16.62 -6.60
N GLY A 236 -3.95 17.05 -7.87
CA GLY A 236 -2.73 17.07 -8.66
C GLY A 236 -2.41 15.78 -9.41
N TRP A 237 -3.14 14.66 -9.20
CA TRP A 237 -2.91 13.38 -9.85
C TRP A 237 -4.18 12.77 -10.46
N GLY A 238 -4.02 11.94 -11.45
CA GLY A 238 -5.12 11.23 -12.11
C GLY A 238 -4.97 9.72 -12.02
N PHE A 239 -6.09 8.96 -12.17
CA PHE A 239 -6.14 7.51 -11.98
C PHE A 239 -5.24 6.72 -12.94
N TRP A 240 -4.93 7.29 -14.11
CA TRP A 240 -4.02 6.69 -15.09
C TRP A 240 -2.54 6.85 -14.73
N GLU A 241 -2.21 7.86 -13.93
CA GLU A 241 -0.83 8.13 -13.49
C GLU A 241 -0.41 7.18 -12.38
N ALA A 242 -1.37 6.74 -11.55
CA ALA A 242 -1.12 5.85 -10.43
C ALA A 242 -1.06 4.38 -10.92
N SER A 243 0.14 3.97 -11.34
CA SER A 243 0.40 2.68 -11.99
C SER A 243 1.55 1.93 -11.30
N SER A 244 1.24 0.80 -10.66
CA SER A 244 2.25 -0.10 -10.13
C SER A 244 3.08 -0.72 -11.24
N THR A 245 2.44 -1.10 -12.37
CA THR A 245 3.14 -1.73 -13.49
C THR A 245 4.18 -0.82 -14.13
N ASP A 246 3.92 0.50 -14.21
CA ASP A 246 4.88 1.45 -14.81
C ASP A 246 6.09 1.68 -13.91
N GLN A 247 5.90 1.60 -12.58
CA GLN A 247 6.99 1.71 -11.62
C GLN A 247 7.77 0.39 -11.51
N LEU A 248 7.09 -0.76 -11.53
CA LEU A 248 7.73 -2.07 -11.54
C LEU A 248 8.67 -2.28 -12.72
N ALA A 249 8.36 -1.70 -13.89
CA ALA A 249 9.22 -1.74 -15.07
C ALA A 249 10.58 -1.06 -14.85
N LYS A 250 10.71 -0.20 -13.83
CA LYS A 250 11.96 0.48 -13.44
C LYS A 250 12.67 -0.21 -12.27
N CYS A 251 11.95 -1.05 -11.50
CA CYS A 251 12.44 -1.66 -10.28
C CYS A 251 13.51 -2.72 -10.56
N VAL A 252 14.72 -2.51 -10.04
CA VAL A 252 15.84 -3.48 -10.13
C VAL A 252 15.99 -4.33 -8.87
N LEU A 253 15.51 -3.85 -7.72
CA LEU A 253 15.65 -4.55 -6.43
C LEU A 253 14.75 -5.79 -6.36
N PRO A 254 15.14 -6.82 -5.57
CA PRO A 254 14.34 -8.03 -5.38
C PRO A 254 12.92 -7.76 -4.89
N MET A 255 11.94 -8.53 -5.38
CA MET A 255 10.54 -8.43 -4.95
C MET A 255 9.86 -9.79 -4.87
N LEU A 256 9.12 -10.00 -3.77
CA LEU A 256 8.19 -11.11 -3.59
C LEU A 256 6.75 -10.59 -3.83
N PHE A 257 6.03 -11.30 -4.71
CA PHE A 257 4.63 -11.04 -5.02
C PHE A 257 3.75 -12.12 -4.40
N ILE A 258 2.79 -11.73 -3.58
CA ILE A 258 1.83 -12.61 -2.91
C ILE A 258 0.42 -12.26 -3.36
N HIS A 259 -0.43 -13.25 -3.63
CA HIS A 259 -1.84 -13.00 -3.96
C HIS A 259 -2.69 -14.24 -3.73
N GLY A 260 -3.90 -14.06 -3.21
CA GLY A 260 -4.89 -15.12 -3.14
C GLY A 260 -5.56 -15.37 -4.49
N ASP A 261 -5.73 -16.62 -4.90
CA ASP A 261 -6.39 -16.97 -6.16
C ASP A 261 -7.92 -16.84 -6.13
N ALA A 262 -8.50 -16.69 -4.92
CA ALA A 262 -9.91 -16.39 -4.70
C ALA A 262 -10.18 -14.90 -4.41
N ASP A 263 -9.19 -14.02 -4.66
CA ASP A 263 -9.35 -12.57 -4.50
C ASP A 263 -10.22 -12.02 -5.64
N ASP A 264 -11.42 -11.59 -5.29
CA ASP A 264 -12.39 -10.96 -6.20
C ASP A 264 -12.41 -9.43 -6.06
N PHE A 265 -11.85 -8.86 -4.99
CA PHE A 265 -11.78 -7.41 -4.75
C PHE A 265 -10.64 -6.75 -5.53
N VAL A 266 -9.42 -7.29 -5.42
CA VAL A 266 -8.30 -7.03 -6.34
C VAL A 266 -8.10 -8.31 -7.16
N PRO A 267 -8.71 -8.42 -8.35
CA PRO A 267 -8.73 -9.68 -9.08
C PRO A 267 -7.34 -10.30 -9.27
N PHE A 268 -7.25 -11.61 -9.11
CA PHE A 268 -6.02 -12.39 -9.22
C PHE A 268 -5.18 -12.09 -10.48
N SER A 269 -5.82 -11.63 -11.57
CA SER A 269 -5.13 -11.18 -12.78
C SER A 269 -4.14 -10.03 -12.57
N HIS A 270 -4.29 -9.27 -11.47
CA HIS A 270 -3.33 -8.21 -11.11
C HIS A 270 -1.98 -8.78 -10.70
N LEU A 271 -1.92 -9.94 -10.04
CA LEU A 271 -0.66 -10.61 -9.72
C LEU A 271 0.19 -10.86 -10.97
N GLN A 272 -0.42 -11.46 -12.00
CA GLN A 272 0.33 -11.77 -13.22
C GLN A 272 0.78 -10.49 -13.92
N ALA A 273 -0.08 -9.48 -14.00
CA ALA A 273 0.26 -8.19 -14.60
C ALA A 273 1.43 -7.50 -13.87
N ASN A 274 1.43 -7.52 -12.53
CA ASN A 274 2.49 -6.95 -11.70
C ASN A 274 3.80 -7.73 -11.87
N TYR A 275 3.72 -9.06 -11.77
CA TYR A 275 4.87 -9.93 -11.91
C TYR A 275 5.55 -9.79 -13.27
N ASP A 276 4.79 -9.73 -14.37
CA ASP A 276 5.33 -9.59 -15.72
C ASP A 276 5.93 -8.20 -15.96
N ALA A 277 5.33 -7.15 -15.36
CA ALA A 277 5.82 -5.78 -15.49
C ALA A 277 7.21 -5.56 -14.87
N LYS A 278 7.56 -6.33 -13.82
CA LYS A 278 8.91 -6.30 -13.25
C LYS A 278 9.87 -7.10 -14.14
N ILE A 279 10.57 -6.41 -15.02
CA ILE A 279 11.46 -7.01 -16.02
C ILE A 279 12.92 -7.13 -15.56
N TYR A 280 13.33 -6.42 -14.51
CA TYR A 280 14.70 -6.44 -13.98
C TYR A 280 14.77 -7.02 -12.56
N GLY A 281 15.94 -7.55 -12.21
CA GLY A 281 16.27 -8.05 -10.89
C GLY A 281 15.50 -9.32 -10.49
N TYR A 282 15.81 -9.80 -9.29
CA TYR A 282 15.22 -11.03 -8.74
C TYR A 282 13.75 -10.83 -8.38
N LYS A 283 12.92 -11.82 -8.70
CA LYS A 283 11.50 -11.83 -8.32
C LYS A 283 11.00 -13.25 -8.04
N GLU A 284 10.16 -13.34 -7.03
CA GLU A 284 9.40 -14.53 -6.70
C GLU A 284 7.90 -14.23 -6.70
N LYS A 285 7.06 -15.24 -6.92
CA LYS A 285 5.63 -15.12 -6.66
C LYS A 285 5.11 -16.33 -5.89
N TRP A 286 4.18 -16.09 -5.01
CA TRP A 286 3.42 -17.10 -4.31
C TRP A 286 1.92 -16.85 -4.44
N VAL A 287 1.21 -17.91 -4.87
CA VAL A 287 -0.25 -17.94 -4.95
C VAL A 287 -0.77 -18.59 -3.68
N ALA A 288 -1.48 -17.82 -2.85
CA ALA A 288 -2.12 -18.32 -1.64
C ALA A 288 -3.46 -18.98 -2.01
N GLU A 289 -3.46 -20.30 -2.14
CA GLU A 289 -4.61 -21.09 -2.61
C GLU A 289 -5.87 -20.86 -1.78
N GLY A 290 -6.95 -20.48 -2.47
CA GLY A 290 -8.27 -20.19 -1.89
C GLY A 290 -8.30 -18.98 -0.95
N ALA A 291 -7.23 -18.18 -0.85
CA ALA A 291 -7.26 -16.95 -0.06
C ALA A 291 -8.03 -15.86 -0.82
N VAL A 292 -8.94 -15.20 -0.11
CA VAL A 292 -9.62 -13.99 -0.57
C VAL A 292 -8.75 -12.75 -0.31
N HIS A 293 -9.25 -11.56 -0.66
CA HIS A 293 -8.52 -10.30 -0.52
C HIS A 293 -7.91 -10.09 0.87
N ALA A 294 -6.59 -9.79 0.91
CA ALA A 294 -5.82 -9.51 2.12
C ALA A 294 -5.90 -10.62 3.21
N ASN A 295 -6.13 -11.86 2.79
CA ASN A 295 -6.33 -13.00 3.70
C ASN A 295 -5.28 -14.11 3.56
N ALA A 296 -4.23 -13.90 2.78
CA ALA A 296 -3.18 -14.90 2.55
C ALA A 296 -2.51 -15.34 3.86
N TYR A 297 -2.17 -14.36 4.74
CA TYR A 297 -1.61 -14.66 6.06
C TYR A 297 -2.59 -15.43 6.96
N ALA A 298 -3.83 -14.96 7.08
CA ALA A 298 -4.80 -15.59 7.99
C ALA A 298 -5.15 -17.03 7.56
N LYS A 299 -5.16 -17.28 6.24
CA LYS A 299 -5.46 -18.60 5.69
C LYS A 299 -4.28 -19.56 5.75
N HIS A 300 -3.07 -19.08 5.53
CA HIS A 300 -1.85 -19.89 5.45
C HIS A 300 -0.70 -19.29 6.27
N PRO A 301 -0.86 -19.11 7.61
CA PRO A 301 0.08 -18.33 8.41
C PRO A 301 1.51 -18.89 8.39
N GLU A 302 1.68 -20.20 8.49
CA GLU A 302 3.00 -20.84 8.49
C GLU A 302 3.69 -20.72 7.12
N GLU A 303 2.95 -20.97 6.03
CA GLU A 303 3.52 -20.87 4.68
C GLU A 303 3.82 -19.43 4.32
N TYR A 304 2.97 -18.48 4.71
CA TYR A 304 3.21 -17.04 4.52
C TYR A 304 4.53 -16.61 5.18
N GLN A 305 4.72 -16.98 6.45
CA GLN A 305 5.94 -16.73 7.20
C GLN A 305 7.16 -17.36 6.55
N LYS A 306 7.04 -18.63 6.16
CA LYS A 306 8.10 -19.36 5.46
C LYS A 306 8.48 -18.71 4.13
N ARG A 307 7.50 -18.25 3.33
CA ARG A 307 7.75 -17.56 2.06
C ARG A 307 8.46 -16.22 2.27
N CYS A 308 7.97 -15.42 3.20
CA CYS A 308 8.60 -14.14 3.54
C CYS A 308 10.04 -14.34 4.06
N LEU A 309 10.24 -15.24 5.03
CA LEU A 309 11.56 -15.48 5.60
C LEU A 309 12.52 -16.11 4.57
N GLY A 310 12.05 -17.04 3.75
CA GLY A 310 12.82 -17.65 2.67
C GLY A 310 13.30 -16.60 1.66
N PHE A 311 12.41 -15.73 1.21
CA PHE A 311 12.74 -14.61 0.31
C PHE A 311 13.78 -13.67 0.93
N LEU A 312 13.58 -13.22 2.17
CA LEU A 312 14.54 -12.34 2.87
C LEU A 312 15.92 -13.02 3.02
N THR A 313 15.94 -14.33 3.30
CA THR A 313 17.18 -15.11 3.38
C THR A 313 17.87 -15.17 2.00
N THR A 314 17.11 -15.40 0.93
CA THR A 314 17.64 -15.39 -0.44
C THR A 314 18.29 -14.06 -0.78
N VAL A 315 17.61 -12.94 -0.46
CA VAL A 315 18.17 -11.59 -0.70
C VAL A 315 19.46 -11.37 0.09
N LYS A 316 19.52 -11.78 1.36
CA LYS A 316 20.74 -11.69 2.18
C LYS A 316 21.89 -12.53 1.61
N ASN A 317 21.59 -13.73 1.11
CA ASN A 317 22.60 -14.57 0.46
C ASN A 317 23.11 -13.91 -0.84
N MET A 318 22.22 -13.33 -1.66
CA MET A 318 22.63 -12.58 -2.86
C MET A 318 23.59 -11.43 -2.53
N ILE A 319 23.35 -10.70 -1.42
CA ILE A 319 24.26 -9.63 -0.96
C ILE A 319 25.62 -10.23 -0.56
N LYS A 320 25.61 -11.31 0.22
CA LYS A 320 26.80 -11.99 0.69
C LYS A 320 27.65 -12.57 -0.46
N ASP A 321 26.99 -13.12 -1.46
CA ASP A 321 27.62 -13.81 -2.59
C ASP A 321 27.97 -12.84 -3.75
N GLY A 322 27.67 -11.54 -3.61
CA GLY A 322 27.95 -10.51 -4.62
C GLY A 322 27.06 -10.60 -5.89
N THR A 323 25.94 -11.34 -5.83
CA THR A 323 24.96 -11.48 -6.92
C THR A 323 23.78 -10.53 -6.80
N TYR A 324 23.76 -9.72 -5.75
CA TYR A 324 22.73 -8.71 -5.51
C TYR A 324 22.81 -7.60 -6.58
N PRO A 325 21.68 -7.20 -7.19
CA PRO A 325 21.69 -6.11 -8.16
C PRO A 325 22.15 -4.83 -7.47
N LEU A 326 23.27 -4.29 -7.91
CA LEU A 326 23.68 -2.95 -7.48
C LEU A 326 22.71 -1.97 -8.13
N GLY A 327 21.92 -1.27 -7.31
CA GLY A 327 21.07 -0.19 -7.78
C GLY A 327 21.93 0.86 -8.51
N ASN A 328 21.42 1.32 -9.63
CA ASN A 328 22.03 2.44 -10.37
C ASN A 328 21.90 3.74 -9.58
#